data_bbc279974db154e9e26b334e0f45af70
#
_entry.id   bbc279974db154e9e26b334e0f45af70
#
_cell.length_a   1.000
_cell.length_b   1.000
_cell.length_c   1.000
_cell.angle_alpha   90.00
_cell.angle_beta   90.00
_cell.angle_gamma   90.00
#
_symmetry.space_group_name_H-M   'P 1'
#
loop_
_entity.id
_entity.type
_entity.pdbx_description
1 polymer ?
#
loop_
_entity_poly.entity_id
_entity_poly.type
_entity_poly.pdbx_seq_one_letter_code
_entity_poly.pdbx_strand_id
1 'polypeptide(L)'
;LKAPDVIIRNEKRMLQEAVDALFDNGRRGRVLRGANNRPLKSLSDTLKGKQGRFRQNLLGKRVDYSGRSVIVVGPELKLHQCGLPKKMALELFKPFIYNKLEERGLVATIKQAKEMVELQRPEVWDVLEEVIRTARD
;
A
#
# COMPACT_ATOMS: atom_id res chain seq x y z
N LEU A 1 -17.65 4.91 -44.95
CA LEU A 1 -17.36 6.17 -45.62
C LEU A 1 -16.44 5.93 -46.81
N LYS A 2 -16.88 6.25 -48.01
CA LYS A 2 -16.10 6.11 -49.28
C LYS A 2 -15.15 7.31 -49.37
N ALA A 3 -14.02 7.26 -48.63
CA ALA A 3 -12.97 8.28 -48.73
C ALA A 3 -11.93 7.85 -49.78
N PRO A 4 -11.24 8.81 -50.44
CA PRO A 4 -10.10 8.51 -51.34
C PRO A 4 -8.99 7.74 -50.59
N ASP A 5 -8.27 6.88 -51.33
CA ASP A 5 -7.20 6.02 -50.76
C ASP A 5 -6.10 6.79 -50.04
N VAL A 6 -5.80 8.01 -50.49
CA VAL A 6 -4.79 8.86 -49.88
C VAL A 6 -5.23 9.29 -48.43
N ILE A 7 -6.51 9.61 -48.29
CA ILE A 7 -7.06 9.99 -46.96
C ILE A 7 -7.06 8.77 -46.04
N ILE A 8 -7.46 7.61 -46.55
CA ILE A 8 -7.48 6.36 -45.77
C ILE A 8 -6.06 5.98 -45.30
N ARG A 9 -5.05 6.13 -46.11
CA ARG A 9 -3.65 5.89 -45.72
C ARG A 9 -3.19 6.86 -44.63
N ASN A 10 -3.55 8.13 -44.76
CA ASN A 10 -3.22 9.14 -43.76
C ASN A 10 -3.92 8.87 -42.41
N GLU A 11 -5.18 8.51 -42.43
CA GLU A 11 -5.93 8.13 -41.22
C GLU A 11 -5.37 6.88 -40.55
N LYS A 12 -4.97 5.87 -41.32
CA LYS A 12 -4.27 4.68 -40.81
C LYS A 12 -2.95 5.04 -40.14
N ARG A 13 -2.17 5.94 -40.75
CA ARG A 13 -0.92 6.43 -40.16
C ARG A 13 -1.17 7.17 -38.85
N MET A 14 -2.16 8.05 -38.80
CA MET A 14 -2.53 8.77 -37.58
C MET A 14 -3.00 7.83 -36.49
N LEU A 15 -3.79 6.81 -36.84
CA LEU A 15 -4.19 5.76 -35.90
C LEU A 15 -2.99 5.00 -35.36
N GLN A 16 -2.03 4.66 -36.22
CA GLN A 16 -0.80 3.98 -35.79
C GLN A 16 0.04 4.85 -34.86
N GLU A 17 0.15 6.16 -35.12
CA GLU A 17 0.81 7.10 -34.21
C GLU A 17 0.13 7.17 -32.84
N ALA A 18 -1.20 7.15 -32.82
CA ALA A 18 -1.95 7.13 -31.55
C ALA A 18 -1.72 5.83 -30.76
N VAL A 19 -1.66 4.70 -31.45
CA VAL A 19 -1.37 3.39 -30.80
C VAL A 19 0.08 3.37 -30.28
N ASP A 20 1.04 3.85 -31.03
CA ASP A 20 2.42 3.95 -30.58
C ASP A 20 2.55 4.84 -29.32
N ALA A 21 1.81 5.94 -29.28
CA ALA A 21 1.77 6.82 -28.10
C ALA A 21 1.07 6.17 -26.88
N LEU A 22 0.11 5.29 -27.11
CA LEU A 22 -0.50 4.51 -26.01
C LEU A 22 0.52 3.60 -25.34
N PHE A 23 1.39 2.98 -26.11
CA PHE A 23 2.46 2.11 -25.59
C PHE A 23 3.58 2.90 -24.93
N ASP A 24 4.11 3.91 -25.61
CA ASP A 24 5.22 4.73 -25.12
C ASP A 24 5.12 6.18 -25.67
N ASN A 25 4.47 7.05 -24.93
CA ASN A 25 4.25 8.43 -25.33
C ASN A 25 5.57 9.22 -25.33
N GLY A 26 5.89 9.81 -26.46
CA GLY A 26 7.10 10.62 -26.65
C GLY A 26 8.32 9.86 -27.16
N ARG A 27 8.23 8.56 -27.39
CA ARG A 27 9.35 7.79 -27.98
C ARG A 27 9.59 8.11 -29.45
N ARG A 28 8.50 8.33 -30.19
CA ARG A 28 8.53 8.72 -31.61
C ARG A 28 7.70 9.98 -31.80
N GLY A 29 8.34 11.06 -32.24
CA GLY A 29 7.64 12.29 -32.58
C GLY A 29 7.18 13.12 -31.39
N ARG A 30 6.05 13.80 -31.53
CA ARG A 30 5.50 14.70 -30.51
C ARG A 30 4.87 13.93 -29.36
N VAL A 31 5.12 14.42 -28.16
CA VAL A 31 4.41 13.95 -26.95
C VAL A 31 2.94 14.38 -27.03
N LEU A 32 2.03 13.43 -26.97
CA LEU A 32 0.60 13.73 -26.87
C LEU A 32 0.27 14.27 -25.49
N ARG A 33 -0.48 15.37 -25.46
CA ARG A 33 -0.85 16.08 -24.24
C ARG A 33 -2.36 16.14 -24.07
N GLY A 34 -2.81 16.12 -22.83
CA GLY A 34 -4.21 16.32 -22.49
C GLY A 34 -4.63 17.80 -22.47
N ALA A 35 -5.89 18.07 -22.15
CA ALA A 35 -6.47 19.40 -22.09
C ALA A 35 -5.69 20.37 -21.19
N ASN A 36 -5.06 19.88 -20.13
CA ASN A 36 -4.25 20.67 -19.19
C ASN A 36 -2.78 20.81 -19.60
N ASN A 37 -2.45 20.60 -20.87
CA ASN A 37 -1.10 20.62 -21.41
C ASN A 37 -0.08 19.68 -20.72
N ARG A 38 -0.57 18.69 -19.95
CA ARG A 38 0.25 17.63 -19.35
C ARG A 38 0.41 16.46 -20.32
N PRO A 39 1.58 15.82 -20.39
CA PRO A 39 1.75 14.61 -21.18
C PRO A 39 0.76 13.52 -20.73
N LEU A 40 0.13 12.84 -21.68
CA LEU A 40 -0.69 11.68 -21.40
C LEU A 40 0.18 10.53 -20.91
N LYS A 41 -0.29 9.81 -19.90
CA LYS A 41 0.41 8.66 -19.34
C LYS A 41 0.22 7.45 -20.22
N SER A 42 1.32 6.89 -20.71
CA SER A 42 1.34 5.69 -21.53
C SER A 42 1.44 4.41 -20.68
N LEU A 43 1.30 3.25 -21.31
CA LEU A 43 1.50 1.95 -20.65
C LEU A 43 2.93 1.79 -20.13
N SER A 44 3.91 2.26 -20.89
CA SER A 44 5.32 2.27 -20.49
C SER A 44 5.54 3.09 -19.22
N ASP A 45 4.91 4.26 -19.10
CA ASP A 45 5.00 5.12 -17.92
C ASP A 45 4.36 4.49 -16.67
N THR A 46 3.40 3.60 -16.88
CA THR A 46 2.80 2.82 -15.78
C THR A 46 3.78 1.83 -15.17
N LEU A 47 4.73 1.33 -15.95
CA LEU A 47 5.73 0.35 -15.53
C LEU A 47 7.04 0.98 -15.07
N LYS A 48 7.46 2.07 -15.73
CA LYS A 48 8.75 2.75 -15.51
C LYS A 48 8.70 3.74 -14.34
N GLY A 49 9.89 4.04 -13.84
CA GLY A 49 10.14 5.13 -12.91
C GLY A 49 9.77 4.82 -11.46
N LYS A 50 9.90 5.82 -10.61
CA LYS A 50 9.71 5.73 -9.15
C LYS A 50 8.28 5.34 -8.76
N GLN A 51 7.30 5.79 -9.53
CA GLN A 51 5.88 5.50 -9.32
C GLN A 51 5.37 4.35 -10.20
N GLY A 52 6.25 3.72 -10.98
CA GLY A 52 5.92 2.59 -11.82
C GLY A 52 5.72 1.30 -11.02
N ARG A 53 5.07 0.32 -11.64
CA ARG A 53 4.75 -0.97 -11.00
C ARG A 53 5.97 -1.72 -10.48
N PHE A 54 7.08 -1.70 -11.20
CA PHE A 54 8.29 -2.39 -10.76
C PHE A 54 8.82 -1.85 -9.45
N ARG A 55 9.01 -0.55 -9.33
CA ARG A 55 9.57 0.06 -8.12
C ARG A 55 8.57 0.19 -6.98
N GLN A 56 7.29 0.38 -7.28
CA GLN A 56 6.27 0.64 -6.27
C GLN A 56 5.61 -0.63 -5.72
N ASN A 57 5.42 -1.67 -6.55
CA ASN A 57 4.63 -2.83 -6.17
C ASN A 57 5.35 -4.18 -6.28
N LEU A 58 6.44 -4.29 -7.07
CA LEU A 58 7.16 -5.55 -7.29
C LEU A 58 8.44 -5.65 -6.48
N LEU A 59 9.28 -4.62 -6.45
CA LEU A 59 10.51 -4.60 -5.65
C LEU A 59 10.26 -4.32 -4.17
N GLY A 60 9.11 -3.75 -3.84
CA GLY A 60 8.67 -3.51 -2.47
C GLY A 60 7.16 -3.37 -2.44
N LYS A 61 6.51 -4.02 -1.49
CA LYS A 61 5.07 -3.95 -1.27
C LYS A 61 4.75 -3.33 0.07
N ARG A 62 3.59 -2.71 0.17
CA ARG A 62 3.01 -2.38 1.47
C ARG A 62 2.60 -3.68 2.14
N VAL A 63 2.96 -3.81 3.40
CA VAL A 63 2.63 -4.98 4.22
C VAL A 63 1.79 -4.55 5.42
N ASP A 64 0.89 -5.42 5.83
CA ASP A 64 0.07 -5.21 7.01
C ASP A 64 0.88 -5.47 8.29
N TYR A 65 0.37 -5.02 9.42
CA TYR A 65 1.00 -5.19 10.75
C TYR A 65 2.43 -4.67 10.81
N SER A 66 2.71 -3.59 10.15
CA SER A 66 3.98 -2.90 10.13
C SER A 66 3.79 -1.40 10.31
N GLY A 67 4.79 -0.75 10.87
CA GLY A 67 4.73 0.67 11.16
C GLY A 67 6.09 1.34 11.09
N ARG A 68 6.08 2.65 11.05
CA ARG A 68 7.28 3.49 11.05
C ARG A 68 7.06 4.69 11.95
N SER A 69 8.05 4.98 12.78
CA SER A 69 7.99 6.12 13.69
C SER A 69 9.38 6.74 13.88
N VAL A 70 9.40 7.84 14.59
CA VAL A 70 10.62 8.52 15.00
C VAL A 70 11.26 7.75 16.15
N ILE A 71 12.59 7.67 16.15
CA ILE A 71 13.37 7.06 17.21
C ILE A 71 13.93 8.18 18.09
N VAL A 72 13.72 8.07 19.38
CA VAL A 72 14.23 8.99 20.40
C VAL A 72 15.03 8.24 21.45
N VAL A 73 15.85 8.95 22.19
CA VAL A 73 16.61 8.36 23.29
C VAL A 73 15.70 7.95 24.44
N GLY A 74 16.03 6.83 25.08
CA GLY A 74 15.33 6.31 26.25
C GLY A 74 16.35 5.91 27.34
N PRO A 75 16.86 6.85 28.16
CA PRO A 75 17.94 6.58 29.11
C PRO A 75 17.57 5.58 30.21
N GLU A 76 16.28 5.38 30.45
CA GLU A 76 15.75 4.45 31.47
C GLU A 76 15.67 3.00 30.92
N LEU A 77 15.83 2.80 29.62
CA LEU A 77 15.75 1.49 28.99
C LEU A 77 17.11 0.78 28.99
N LYS A 78 17.09 -0.54 29.20
CA LYS A 78 18.28 -1.39 29.04
C LYS A 78 18.58 -1.59 27.54
N LEU A 79 19.81 -2.03 27.22
CA LEU A 79 20.28 -2.20 25.84
C LEU A 79 19.40 -3.14 24.98
N HIS A 80 18.75 -4.10 25.60
CA HIS A 80 17.84 -5.06 24.92
C HIS A 80 16.39 -4.64 24.95
N GLN A 81 16.05 -3.48 25.51
CA GLN A 81 14.69 -3.00 25.65
C GLN A 81 14.39 -1.87 24.66
N CYS A 82 13.17 -1.84 24.19
CA CYS A 82 12.63 -0.82 23.31
C CYS A 82 11.27 -0.39 23.86
N GLY A 83 11.03 0.91 23.89
CA GLY A 83 9.73 1.48 24.26
C GLY A 83 8.89 1.69 22.99
N LEU A 84 7.71 1.12 22.95
CA LEU A 84 6.79 1.26 21.82
C LEU A 84 5.49 1.94 22.27
N PRO A 85 4.93 2.91 21.52
CA PRO A 85 3.63 3.48 21.82
C PRO A 85 2.54 2.41 21.85
N LYS A 86 1.67 2.45 22.89
CA LYS A 86 0.60 1.45 23.08
C LYS A 86 -0.29 1.28 21.86
N LYS A 87 -0.64 2.37 21.17
CA LYS A 87 -1.48 2.33 19.96
C LYS A 87 -0.79 1.62 18.79
N MET A 88 0.52 1.83 18.63
CA MET A 88 1.29 1.10 17.61
C MET A 88 1.39 -0.39 17.94
N ALA A 89 1.64 -0.72 19.20
CA ALA A 89 1.68 -2.11 19.64
C ALA A 89 0.36 -2.82 19.39
N LEU A 90 -0.76 -2.16 19.65
CA LEU A 90 -2.09 -2.70 19.38
C LEU A 90 -2.29 -3.06 17.90
N GLU A 91 -1.87 -2.19 17.00
CA GLU A 91 -1.96 -2.44 15.54
C GLU A 91 -1.04 -3.58 15.07
N LEU A 92 0.19 -3.63 15.60
CA LEU A 92 1.17 -4.65 15.22
C LEU A 92 0.77 -6.05 15.68
N PHE A 93 0.18 -6.16 16.87
CA PHE A 93 -0.17 -7.44 17.50
C PHE A 93 -1.66 -7.80 17.34
N LYS A 94 -2.41 -7.13 16.49
CA LYS A 94 -3.84 -7.41 16.27
C LYS A 94 -4.19 -8.88 16.09
N PRO A 95 -3.53 -9.68 15.24
CA PRO A 95 -3.87 -11.09 15.06
C PRO A 95 -3.74 -11.90 16.34
N PHE A 96 -2.68 -11.64 17.10
CA PHE A 96 -2.43 -12.33 18.38
C PHE A 96 -3.45 -11.96 19.44
N ILE A 97 -3.85 -10.69 19.46
CA ILE A 97 -4.91 -10.19 20.38
C ILE A 97 -6.24 -10.87 20.06
N TYR A 98 -6.60 -11.00 18.79
CA TYR A 98 -7.85 -11.66 18.38
C TYR A 98 -7.85 -13.12 18.84
N ASN A 99 -6.76 -13.85 18.65
CA ASN A 99 -6.63 -15.23 19.08
C ASN A 99 -6.77 -15.36 20.61
N LYS A 100 -6.09 -14.50 21.37
CA LYS A 100 -6.15 -14.49 22.83
C LYS A 100 -7.53 -14.11 23.38
N LEU A 101 -8.23 -13.17 22.74
CA LEU A 101 -9.61 -12.82 23.11
C LEU A 101 -10.58 -14.00 22.92
N GLU A 102 -10.38 -14.77 21.86
CA GLU A 102 -11.15 -15.97 21.57
C GLU A 102 -10.83 -17.10 22.57
N GLU A 103 -9.55 -17.36 22.84
CA GLU A 103 -9.10 -18.35 23.84
C GLU A 103 -9.66 -18.08 25.24
N ARG A 104 -9.74 -16.82 25.63
CA ARG A 104 -10.32 -16.41 26.94
C ARG A 104 -11.83 -16.39 26.96
N GLY A 105 -12.50 -16.66 25.85
CA GLY A 105 -13.95 -16.64 25.74
C GLY A 105 -14.58 -15.25 25.91
N LEU A 106 -13.80 -14.17 25.78
CA LEU A 106 -14.32 -12.80 25.86
C LEU A 106 -15.11 -12.41 24.61
N VAL A 107 -14.86 -13.09 23.51
CA VAL A 107 -15.56 -12.93 22.23
C VAL A 107 -15.87 -14.29 21.62
N ALA A 108 -17.04 -14.39 20.99
CA ALA A 108 -17.48 -15.61 20.29
C ALA A 108 -17.10 -15.60 18.80
N THR A 109 -16.82 -14.43 18.23
CA THR A 109 -16.52 -14.26 16.81
C THR A 109 -15.41 -13.25 16.59
N ILE A 110 -14.65 -13.42 15.50
CA ILE A 110 -13.60 -12.49 15.07
C ILE A 110 -14.17 -11.07 14.84
N LYS A 111 -15.41 -10.96 14.40
CA LYS A 111 -16.08 -9.66 14.21
C LYS A 111 -16.22 -8.89 15.53
N GLN A 112 -16.62 -9.58 16.60
CA GLN A 112 -16.71 -8.99 17.94
C GLN A 112 -15.32 -8.63 18.49
N ALA A 113 -14.31 -9.48 18.25
CA ALA A 113 -12.94 -9.19 18.62
C ALA A 113 -12.42 -7.91 17.94
N LYS A 114 -12.68 -7.76 16.64
CA LYS A 114 -12.32 -6.57 15.89
C LYS A 114 -12.99 -5.32 16.45
N GLU A 115 -14.26 -5.36 16.73
CA GLU A 115 -15.02 -4.25 17.32
C GLU A 115 -14.48 -3.87 18.72
N MET A 116 -14.18 -4.85 19.58
CA MET A 116 -13.57 -4.60 20.88
C MET A 116 -12.20 -3.91 20.78
N VAL A 117 -11.38 -4.33 19.84
CA VAL A 117 -10.05 -3.74 19.61
C VAL A 117 -10.17 -2.32 19.05
N GLU A 118 -11.10 -2.06 18.14
CA GLU A 118 -11.35 -0.71 17.60
C GLU A 118 -11.87 0.25 18.67
N LEU A 119 -12.71 -0.22 19.59
CA LEU A 119 -13.21 0.56 20.74
C LEU A 119 -12.16 0.71 21.85
N GLN A 120 -11.00 0.07 21.74
CA GLN A 120 -9.91 0.12 22.71
C GLN A 120 -10.38 -0.16 24.16
N ARG A 121 -11.17 -1.20 24.37
CA ARG A 121 -11.67 -1.57 25.69
C ARG A 121 -10.53 -1.93 26.66
N PRO A 122 -10.72 -1.75 27.98
CA PRO A 122 -9.70 -2.06 28.98
C PRO A 122 -9.15 -3.49 28.89
N GLU A 123 -10.01 -4.46 28.62
CA GLU A 123 -9.63 -5.87 28.51
C GLU A 123 -8.63 -6.12 27.36
N VAL A 124 -8.68 -5.32 26.31
CA VAL A 124 -7.77 -5.42 25.17
C VAL A 124 -6.34 -5.06 25.58
N TRP A 125 -6.17 -4.09 26.47
CA TRP A 125 -4.86 -3.69 26.98
C TRP A 125 -4.21 -4.77 27.85
N ASP A 126 -5.01 -5.46 28.67
CA ASP A 126 -4.54 -6.58 29.49
C ASP A 126 -4.09 -7.75 28.61
N VAL A 127 -4.86 -8.05 27.57
CA VAL A 127 -4.51 -9.07 26.58
C VAL A 127 -3.26 -8.70 25.79
N LEU A 128 -3.09 -7.43 25.42
CA LEU A 128 -1.89 -6.95 24.74
C LEU A 128 -0.64 -7.14 25.62
N GLU A 129 -0.72 -6.82 26.91
CA GLU A 129 0.40 -7.02 27.84
C GLU A 129 0.78 -8.50 27.94
N GLU A 130 -0.20 -9.39 28.01
CA GLU A 130 0.03 -10.83 28.03
C GLU A 130 0.68 -11.33 26.73
N VAL A 131 0.19 -10.90 25.57
CA VAL A 131 0.76 -11.25 24.26
C VAL A 131 2.22 -10.82 24.18
N ILE A 132 2.58 -9.62 24.63
CA ILE A 132 3.95 -9.14 24.61
C ILE A 132 4.85 -9.95 25.57
N ARG A 133 4.33 -10.37 26.72
CA ARG A 133 5.06 -11.24 27.63
C ARG A 133 5.33 -12.60 27.02
N THR A 134 4.32 -13.22 26.41
CA THR A 134 4.43 -14.53 25.76
C THR A 134 5.36 -14.52 24.54
N ALA A 135 5.44 -13.41 23.83
CA ALA A 135 6.32 -13.27 22.68
C ALA A 135 7.82 -13.14 23.04
N ARG A 136 8.18 -13.14 24.33
CA ARG A 136 9.56 -13.13 24.80
C ARG A 136 10.18 -14.52 24.96
N ASP A 137 9.35 -15.54 25.02
CA ASP A 137 9.75 -16.94 25.14
C ASP A 137 9.75 -17.62 23.75
#